data_e351bcfe85f64026d6e0edb96357ec8e
#
_entry.id   e351bcfe85f64026d6e0edb96357ec8e
#
_cell.length_a   1.000
_cell.length_b   1.000
_cell.length_c   1.000
_cell.angle_alpha   90.00
_cell.angle_beta   90.00
_cell.angle_gamma   90.00
#
_symmetry.space_group_name_H-M   'P 1'
#
loop_
_entity.id
_entity.type
_entity.pdbx_description
1 polymer ?
#
loop_
_entity_poly.entity_id
_entity_poly.type
_entity_poly.pdbx_seq_one_letter_code
_entity_poly.pdbx_strand_id
1 'polypeptide(L)'
;MNFGGIHNTLAEMEAKLALDRVNKLRSETLLRLSTGRRVNSVEDDPVDFSIASKLKAKIAGLTQALDNVAIGLTIFNLAEGAYENIMDNLIEMKSLATQASNSVLSTTARQNIGDQIEQLGSDINDLAKSTTYNSVSLLDGTNLAGNLSYTFQTGDGISDTNSVNLPAVSTGQLFNDGSAGTLQTNITISAVNNGSDPKVRGEFTISTSATAANFSSFITNIDSAITELNGYMNSLGIVQNTFSTKQFSLLQSINVHTEIRSNTLDADLAKEQSENIRLQILQKTAVAALAQANLQPGVILSFIK
;
A
#
# COMPACT_ATOMS: atom_id res chain seq x y z
N MET A 1 76.48 19.07 -23.72
CA MET A 1 75.55 18.72 -22.66
C MET A 1 74.23 19.47 -22.92
N ASN A 2 73.17 18.72 -23.24
CA ASN A 2 71.89 19.28 -23.67
C ASN A 2 71.05 19.77 -22.47
N PHE A 3 71.30 20.93 -21.94
CA PHE A 3 70.49 21.54 -20.91
C PHE A 3 69.20 22.25 -21.48
N GLY A 4 69.15 22.47 -22.79
CA GLY A 4 67.95 23.11 -23.45
C GLY A 4 66.72 22.20 -23.59
N GLY A 5 66.95 20.87 -23.53
CA GLY A 5 65.82 19.92 -23.69
C GLY A 5 64.95 19.76 -22.44
N ILE A 6 65.45 20.01 -21.25
CA ILE A 6 64.75 19.73 -19.98
C ILE A 6 63.78 20.87 -19.64
N HIS A 7 64.13 22.16 -19.92
CA HIS A 7 63.23 23.28 -19.67
C HIS A 7 62.06 23.37 -20.66
N ASN A 8 62.24 22.90 -21.87
CA ASN A 8 61.20 22.89 -22.87
C ASN A 8 60.17 21.77 -22.66
N THR A 9 60.64 20.59 -22.19
CA THR A 9 59.72 19.51 -21.81
C THR A 9 58.89 19.82 -20.58
N LEU A 10 59.38 20.69 -19.68
CA LEU A 10 58.63 21.09 -18.50
C LEU A 10 57.42 21.98 -18.88
N ALA A 11 57.63 23.04 -19.69
CA ALA A 11 56.54 23.91 -20.14
C ALA A 11 55.48 23.19 -20.98
N GLU A 12 55.91 22.25 -21.84
CA GLU A 12 55.00 21.36 -22.60
C GLU A 12 54.23 20.44 -21.67
N MET A 13 54.88 19.87 -20.66
CA MET A 13 54.26 18.96 -19.70
C MET A 13 53.24 19.69 -18.83
N GLU A 14 53.55 20.93 -18.38
CA GLU A 14 52.62 21.80 -17.65
C GLU A 14 51.39 22.19 -18.50
N ALA A 15 51.59 22.56 -19.77
CA ALA A 15 50.50 22.88 -20.68
C ALA A 15 49.61 21.65 -20.98
N LYS A 16 50.20 20.47 -21.13
CA LYS A 16 49.49 19.23 -21.28
C LYS A 16 48.69 18.84 -20.02
N LEU A 17 49.27 18.96 -18.84
CA LEU A 17 48.57 18.73 -17.58
C LEU A 17 47.38 19.69 -17.38
N ALA A 18 47.55 20.97 -17.76
CA ALA A 18 46.47 21.95 -17.74
C ALA A 18 45.33 21.58 -18.71
N LEU A 19 45.67 21.12 -19.93
CA LEU A 19 44.67 20.67 -20.91
C LEU A 19 43.93 19.43 -20.43
N ASP A 20 44.64 18.43 -19.90
CA ASP A 20 44.05 17.20 -19.39
C ASP A 20 43.10 17.48 -18.22
N ARG A 21 43.49 18.42 -17.32
CA ARG A 21 42.63 18.86 -16.21
C ARG A 21 41.34 19.54 -16.72
N VAL A 22 41.44 20.42 -17.70
CA VAL A 22 40.26 21.08 -18.29
C VAL A 22 39.36 20.08 -19.01
N ASN A 23 39.93 19.11 -19.71
CA ASN A 23 39.17 18.06 -20.40
C ASN A 23 38.41 17.18 -19.36
N LYS A 24 39.04 16.81 -18.24
CA LYS A 24 38.40 16.08 -17.16
C LYS A 24 37.23 16.86 -16.58
N LEU A 25 37.43 18.10 -16.16
CA LEU A 25 36.37 18.96 -15.62
C LEU A 25 35.21 19.17 -16.59
N ARG A 26 35.51 19.33 -17.87
CA ARG A 26 34.49 19.44 -18.94
C ARG A 26 33.68 18.17 -19.08
N SER A 27 34.31 17.00 -19.05
CA SER A 27 33.64 15.70 -19.08
C SER A 27 32.66 15.52 -17.90
N GLU A 28 33.09 15.91 -16.70
CA GLU A 28 32.27 15.88 -15.49
C GLU A 28 31.07 16.86 -15.61
N THR A 29 31.29 18.08 -16.08
CA THR A 29 30.18 19.05 -16.32
C THR A 29 29.20 18.56 -17.39
N LEU A 30 29.68 17.96 -18.48
CA LEU A 30 28.82 17.35 -19.48
C LEU A 30 28.00 16.18 -18.93
N LEU A 31 28.59 15.36 -18.06
CA LEU A 31 27.86 14.29 -17.39
C LEU A 31 26.73 14.85 -16.51
N ARG A 32 27.01 15.89 -15.73
CA ARG A 32 26.00 16.58 -14.89
C ARG A 32 24.88 17.20 -15.75
N LEU A 33 25.21 17.84 -16.85
CA LEU A 33 24.24 18.39 -17.80
C LEU A 33 23.37 17.28 -18.44
N SER A 34 23.98 16.15 -18.78
CA SER A 34 23.28 15.03 -19.41
C SER A 34 22.34 14.31 -18.45
N THR A 35 22.76 14.13 -17.19
CA THR A 35 21.97 13.44 -16.17
C THR A 35 21.02 14.35 -15.41
N GLY A 36 21.23 15.66 -15.45
CA GLY A 36 20.54 16.63 -14.61
C GLY A 36 20.94 16.57 -13.14
N ARG A 37 21.98 15.79 -12.80
CA ARG A 37 22.41 15.55 -11.42
C ARG A 37 23.80 16.11 -11.14
N ARG A 38 23.94 16.77 -9.98
CA ARG A 38 25.22 17.24 -9.45
C ARG A 38 26.09 16.09 -8.97
N VAL A 39 25.47 15.08 -8.32
CA VAL A 39 26.13 13.90 -7.78
C VAL A 39 25.68 12.68 -8.59
N ASN A 40 26.58 12.11 -9.38
CA ASN A 40 26.32 10.96 -10.23
C ASN A 40 26.97 9.69 -9.69
N SER A 41 28.07 9.82 -8.97
CA SER A 41 28.85 8.71 -8.39
C SER A 41 29.22 8.99 -6.95
N VAL A 42 29.67 7.95 -6.24
CA VAL A 42 30.20 8.07 -4.87
C VAL A 42 31.46 8.95 -4.84
N GLU A 43 32.20 9.01 -5.95
CA GLU A 43 33.43 9.79 -6.10
C GLU A 43 33.15 11.30 -6.11
N ASP A 44 31.97 11.72 -6.62
CA ASP A 44 31.58 13.12 -6.68
C ASP A 44 31.32 13.72 -5.28
N ASP A 45 30.52 13.03 -4.47
CA ASP A 45 30.22 13.38 -3.08
C ASP A 45 29.72 12.14 -2.32
N PRO A 46 30.57 11.51 -1.49
CA PRO A 46 30.22 10.29 -0.76
C PRO A 46 29.08 10.50 0.25
N VAL A 47 28.99 11.71 0.84
CA VAL A 47 27.99 12.02 1.87
C VAL A 47 26.62 12.19 1.23
N ASP A 48 26.51 13.05 0.25
CA ASP A 48 25.26 13.31 -0.48
C ASP A 48 24.76 12.06 -1.20
N PHE A 49 25.66 11.26 -1.79
CA PHE A 49 25.32 9.99 -2.41
C PHE A 49 24.74 8.98 -1.39
N SER A 50 25.33 8.89 -0.20
CA SER A 50 24.85 8.02 0.88
C SER A 50 23.47 8.45 1.36
N ILE A 51 23.26 9.76 1.58
CA ILE A 51 21.95 10.31 1.98
C ILE A 51 20.90 10.01 0.90
N ALA A 52 21.20 10.32 -0.35
CA ALA A 52 20.28 10.09 -1.46
C ALA A 52 19.93 8.61 -1.66
N SER A 53 20.90 7.72 -1.42
CA SER A 53 20.68 6.27 -1.48
C SER A 53 19.73 5.80 -0.38
N LYS A 54 19.89 6.29 0.84
CA LYS A 54 18.99 6.02 1.97
C LYS A 54 17.59 6.56 1.69
N LEU A 55 17.48 7.78 1.16
CA LEU A 55 16.20 8.37 0.77
C LEU A 55 15.53 7.57 -0.34
N LYS A 56 16.29 7.09 -1.33
CA LYS A 56 15.76 6.20 -2.39
C LYS A 56 15.17 4.91 -1.81
N ALA A 57 15.87 4.28 -0.88
CA ALA A 57 15.37 3.08 -0.20
C ALA A 57 14.10 3.38 0.61
N LYS A 58 14.09 4.50 1.33
CA LYS A 58 12.93 4.94 2.10
C LYS A 58 11.71 5.25 1.22
N ILE A 59 11.89 5.96 0.12
CA ILE A 59 10.81 6.24 -0.85
C ILE A 59 10.27 4.93 -1.41
N ALA A 60 11.11 3.96 -1.76
CA ALA A 60 10.65 2.66 -2.25
C ALA A 60 9.83 1.90 -1.19
N GLY A 61 10.27 1.91 0.07
CA GLY A 61 9.52 1.31 1.18
C GLY A 61 8.17 1.99 1.41
N LEU A 62 8.14 3.32 1.42
CA LEU A 62 6.89 4.09 1.57
C LEU A 62 5.94 3.89 0.37
N THR A 63 6.45 3.75 -0.85
CA THR A 63 5.64 3.46 -2.03
C THR A 63 4.98 2.09 -1.91
N GLN A 64 5.74 1.07 -1.49
CA GLN A 64 5.17 -0.24 -1.24
C GLN A 64 4.13 -0.23 -0.10
N ALA A 65 4.37 0.55 0.95
CA ALA A 65 3.41 0.75 2.03
C ALA A 65 2.12 1.42 1.54
N LEU A 66 2.24 2.38 0.61
CA LEU A 66 1.10 3.02 -0.05
C LEU A 66 0.25 2.01 -0.83
N ASP A 67 0.90 1.12 -1.60
CA ASP A 67 0.22 0.05 -2.34
C ASP A 67 -0.49 -0.92 -1.37
N ASN A 68 0.15 -1.28 -0.26
CA ASN A 68 -0.46 -2.13 0.76
C ASN A 68 -1.70 -1.49 1.39
N VAL A 69 -1.66 -0.18 1.66
CA VAL A 69 -2.82 0.59 2.18
C VAL A 69 -3.94 0.64 1.15
N ALA A 70 -3.63 0.81 -0.13
CA ALA A 70 -4.63 0.78 -1.21
C ALA A 70 -5.30 -0.59 -1.35
N ILE A 71 -4.52 -1.67 -1.25
CA ILE A 71 -5.05 -3.04 -1.19
C ILE A 71 -5.96 -3.21 0.03
N GLY A 72 -5.55 -2.73 1.20
CA GLY A 72 -6.36 -2.76 2.41
C GLY A 72 -7.72 -2.08 2.22
N LEU A 73 -7.74 -0.88 1.64
CA LEU A 73 -8.99 -0.16 1.31
C LEU A 73 -9.89 -0.96 0.35
N THR A 74 -9.31 -1.64 -0.64
CA THR A 74 -10.08 -2.49 -1.56
C THR A 74 -10.72 -3.68 -0.83
N ILE A 75 -10.00 -4.30 0.11
CA ILE A 75 -10.52 -5.40 0.95
C ILE A 75 -11.67 -4.89 1.83
N PHE A 76 -11.54 -3.69 2.42
CA PHE A 76 -12.59 -3.11 3.26
C PHE A 76 -13.84 -2.75 2.47
N ASN A 77 -13.71 -2.21 1.26
CA ASN A 77 -14.86 -1.93 0.38
C ASN A 77 -15.57 -3.24 -0.04
N LEU A 78 -14.83 -4.32 -0.25
CA LEU A 78 -15.40 -5.63 -0.53
C LEU A 78 -16.19 -6.17 0.68
N ALA A 79 -15.63 -6.04 1.89
CA ALA A 79 -16.29 -6.44 3.12
C ALA A 79 -17.54 -5.59 3.40
N GLU A 80 -17.48 -4.28 3.15
CA GLU A 80 -18.62 -3.36 3.27
C GLU A 80 -19.80 -3.79 2.39
N GLY A 81 -19.54 -4.04 1.10
CA GLY A 81 -20.60 -4.52 0.19
C GLY A 81 -21.20 -5.85 0.61
N ALA A 82 -20.42 -6.74 1.23
CA ALA A 82 -20.97 -7.97 1.80
C ALA A 82 -21.84 -7.71 3.04
N TYR A 83 -21.41 -6.81 3.92
CA TYR A 83 -22.21 -6.43 5.10
C TYR A 83 -23.54 -5.77 4.72
N GLU A 84 -23.54 -4.92 3.68
CA GLU A 84 -24.78 -4.31 3.15
C GLU A 84 -25.76 -5.39 2.65
N ASN A 85 -25.30 -6.35 1.85
CA ASN A 85 -26.15 -7.43 1.38
C ASN A 85 -26.67 -8.32 2.53
N ILE A 86 -25.85 -8.59 3.54
CA ILE A 86 -26.28 -9.32 4.74
C ILE A 86 -27.32 -8.52 5.53
N MET A 87 -27.15 -7.19 5.62
CA MET A 87 -28.13 -6.31 6.25
C MET A 87 -29.49 -6.38 5.56
N ASP A 88 -29.50 -6.36 4.22
CA ASP A 88 -30.73 -6.48 3.45
C ASP A 88 -31.43 -7.80 3.70
N ASN A 89 -30.68 -8.91 3.75
CA ASN A 89 -31.23 -10.22 4.09
C ASN A 89 -31.81 -10.25 5.52
N LEU A 90 -31.15 -9.62 6.50
CA LEU A 90 -31.67 -9.52 7.87
C LEU A 90 -32.94 -8.68 7.95
N ILE A 91 -33.05 -7.59 7.18
CA ILE A 91 -34.24 -6.75 7.10
C ILE A 91 -35.42 -7.54 6.50
N GLU A 92 -35.18 -8.30 5.43
CA GLU A 92 -36.18 -9.17 4.82
C GLU A 92 -36.60 -10.28 5.79
N MET A 93 -35.64 -10.92 6.44
CA MET A 93 -35.89 -11.93 7.50
C MET A 93 -36.77 -11.36 8.61
N LYS A 94 -36.54 -10.11 9.05
CA LYS A 94 -37.38 -9.43 10.05
C LYS A 94 -38.80 -9.22 9.53
N SER A 95 -38.95 -8.81 8.27
CA SER A 95 -40.27 -8.63 7.63
C SER A 95 -41.07 -9.93 7.61
N LEU A 96 -40.43 -11.02 7.19
CA LEU A 96 -41.02 -12.36 7.18
C LEU A 96 -41.37 -12.85 8.59
N ALA A 97 -40.48 -12.67 9.57
CA ALA A 97 -40.74 -13.01 10.94
C ALA A 97 -41.92 -12.23 11.53
N THR A 98 -42.03 -10.95 11.19
CA THR A 98 -43.17 -10.12 11.55
C THR A 98 -44.48 -10.64 10.95
N GLN A 99 -44.46 -11.07 9.69
CA GLN A 99 -45.58 -11.69 9.04
C GLN A 99 -45.97 -13.03 9.71
N ALA A 100 -44.97 -13.89 10.02
CA ALA A 100 -45.19 -15.18 10.68
C ALA A 100 -45.71 -15.06 12.12
N SER A 101 -45.45 -13.94 12.78
CA SER A 101 -45.93 -13.64 14.14
C SER A 101 -47.43 -13.36 14.20
N ASN A 102 -48.10 -13.22 13.05
CA ASN A 102 -49.54 -13.02 13.02
C ASN A 102 -50.29 -14.32 13.39
N SER A 103 -51.13 -14.26 14.42
CA SER A 103 -51.84 -15.40 14.96
C SER A 103 -52.95 -15.96 14.01
N VAL A 104 -53.39 -15.14 13.02
CA VAL A 104 -54.43 -15.54 12.05
C VAL A 104 -53.87 -16.49 10.96
N LEU A 105 -52.55 -16.58 10.80
CA LEU A 105 -51.93 -17.46 9.82
C LEU A 105 -52.11 -18.94 10.18
N SER A 106 -52.41 -19.75 9.15
CA SER A 106 -52.38 -21.19 9.28
C SER A 106 -50.98 -21.73 9.58
N THR A 107 -50.88 -22.88 10.21
CA THR A 107 -49.58 -23.54 10.48
C THR A 107 -48.77 -23.73 9.20
N THR A 108 -49.41 -24.17 8.11
CA THR A 108 -48.75 -24.37 6.80
C THR A 108 -48.23 -23.07 6.22
N ALA A 109 -49.00 -21.96 6.28
CA ALA A 109 -48.56 -20.68 5.77
C ALA A 109 -47.38 -20.14 6.59
N ARG A 110 -47.38 -20.32 7.91
CA ARG A 110 -46.29 -19.94 8.79
C ARG A 110 -45.03 -20.78 8.55
N GLN A 111 -45.20 -22.08 8.23
CA GLN A 111 -44.07 -22.94 7.88
C GLN A 111 -43.42 -22.50 6.58
N ASN A 112 -44.20 -22.18 5.52
CA ASN A 112 -43.64 -21.66 4.26
C ASN A 112 -42.83 -20.37 4.47
N ILE A 113 -43.23 -19.53 5.41
CA ILE A 113 -42.46 -18.35 5.77
C ILE A 113 -41.20 -18.75 6.54
N GLY A 114 -41.28 -19.76 7.41
CA GLY A 114 -40.13 -20.35 8.09
C GLY A 114 -39.07 -20.84 7.09
N ASP A 115 -39.48 -21.58 6.08
CA ASP A 115 -38.62 -22.11 5.02
C ASP A 115 -37.91 -20.96 4.25
N GLN A 116 -38.60 -19.84 4.05
CA GLN A 116 -37.97 -18.64 3.44
C GLN A 116 -36.94 -17.98 4.34
N ILE A 117 -37.20 -17.93 5.65
CA ILE A 117 -36.23 -17.43 6.63
C ILE A 117 -34.99 -18.34 6.70
N GLU A 118 -35.17 -19.66 6.64
CA GLU A 118 -34.05 -20.62 6.56
C GLU A 118 -33.20 -20.39 5.31
N GLN A 119 -33.84 -20.15 4.15
CA GLN A 119 -33.13 -19.83 2.90
C GLN A 119 -32.32 -18.55 3.02
N LEU A 120 -32.90 -17.46 3.56
CA LEU A 120 -32.17 -16.22 3.81
C LEU A 120 -30.98 -16.40 4.75
N GLY A 121 -31.12 -17.26 5.76
CA GLY A 121 -30.02 -17.64 6.63
C GLY A 121 -28.89 -18.37 5.89
N SER A 122 -29.26 -19.29 4.97
CA SER A 122 -28.31 -19.97 4.10
C SER A 122 -27.59 -18.95 3.18
N ASP A 123 -28.33 -18.00 2.62
CA ASP A 123 -27.78 -16.96 1.74
C ASP A 123 -26.78 -16.06 2.49
N ILE A 124 -27.06 -15.72 3.75
CA ILE A 124 -26.08 -15.00 4.62
C ILE A 124 -24.78 -15.79 4.78
N ASN A 125 -24.87 -17.11 5.05
CA ASN A 125 -23.71 -17.96 5.18
C ASN A 125 -22.91 -18.10 3.87
N ASP A 126 -23.60 -18.20 2.75
CA ASP A 126 -22.97 -18.27 1.43
C ASP A 126 -22.31 -16.95 1.04
N LEU A 127 -22.91 -15.80 1.38
CA LEU A 127 -22.31 -14.50 1.22
C LEU A 127 -21.02 -14.37 2.05
N ALA A 128 -21.08 -14.72 3.33
CA ALA A 128 -19.91 -14.70 4.20
C ALA A 128 -18.76 -15.57 3.67
N LYS A 129 -19.09 -16.73 3.09
CA LYS A 129 -18.12 -17.66 2.51
C LYS A 129 -17.58 -17.22 1.17
N SER A 130 -18.43 -16.66 0.31
CA SER A 130 -18.05 -16.24 -1.05
C SER A 130 -17.26 -14.95 -1.08
N THR A 131 -17.32 -14.16 0.00
CA THR A 131 -16.53 -12.91 0.15
C THR A 131 -15.08 -13.27 0.42
N THR A 132 -14.31 -13.40 -0.67
CA THR A 132 -12.92 -13.81 -0.63
C THR A 132 -12.02 -12.79 -1.34
N TYR A 133 -10.81 -12.63 -0.84
CA TYR A 133 -9.74 -11.90 -1.52
C TYR A 133 -8.53 -12.82 -1.67
N ASN A 134 -8.08 -13.03 -2.90
CA ASN A 134 -6.96 -13.93 -3.24
C ASN A 134 -7.12 -15.33 -2.60
N SER A 135 -8.33 -15.91 -2.69
CA SER A 135 -8.70 -17.21 -2.11
C SER A 135 -8.67 -17.28 -0.57
N VAL A 136 -8.55 -16.15 0.10
CA VAL A 136 -8.68 -16.04 1.55
C VAL A 136 -10.08 -15.51 1.86
N SER A 137 -10.88 -16.26 2.63
CA SER A 137 -12.19 -15.79 3.07
C SER A 137 -12.03 -14.65 4.06
N LEU A 138 -12.82 -13.59 3.88
CA LEU A 138 -12.74 -12.39 4.69
C LEU A 138 -13.70 -12.41 5.89
N LEU A 139 -14.84 -13.08 5.75
CA LEU A 139 -15.98 -12.94 6.67
C LEU A 139 -16.51 -14.25 7.24
N ASP A 140 -15.95 -15.39 6.83
CA ASP A 140 -16.50 -16.69 7.20
C ASP A 140 -15.97 -17.25 8.54
N GLY A 141 -14.97 -16.61 9.13
CA GLY A 141 -14.39 -17.01 10.42
C GLY A 141 -13.56 -18.29 10.41
N THR A 142 -13.39 -18.96 9.26
CA THR A 142 -12.71 -20.27 9.17
C THR A 142 -11.19 -20.18 9.32
N ASN A 143 -10.60 -19.04 9.03
CA ASN A 143 -9.14 -18.92 8.95
C ASN A 143 -8.46 -18.58 10.28
N LEU A 144 -9.16 -18.06 11.28
CA LEU A 144 -8.58 -17.64 12.56
C LEU A 144 -9.66 -17.65 13.66
N ALA A 145 -9.86 -18.74 14.37
CA ALA A 145 -10.56 -18.83 15.67
C ALA A 145 -11.58 -17.69 16.00
N GLY A 146 -12.43 -17.28 15.05
CA GLY A 146 -13.49 -16.29 15.26
C GLY A 146 -13.11 -14.82 15.15
N ASN A 147 -11.84 -14.48 14.97
CA ASN A 147 -11.38 -13.09 14.77
C ASN A 147 -10.38 -13.04 13.62
N LEU A 148 -10.85 -12.58 12.45
CA LEU A 148 -10.00 -12.35 11.28
C LEU A 148 -9.23 -11.04 11.46
N SER A 149 -8.05 -11.13 12.08
CA SER A 149 -7.16 -9.98 12.21
C SER A 149 -6.19 -9.95 11.03
N TYR A 150 -6.32 -8.93 10.21
CA TYR A 150 -5.42 -8.66 9.09
C TYR A 150 -4.41 -7.60 9.49
N THR A 151 -3.13 -7.90 9.31
CA THR A 151 -2.05 -6.96 9.59
C THR A 151 -1.50 -6.41 8.28
N PHE A 152 -1.59 -5.11 8.10
CA PHE A 152 -1.08 -4.39 6.94
C PHE A 152 0.20 -3.66 7.31
N GLN A 153 1.23 -3.79 6.49
CA GLN A 153 2.43 -2.98 6.59
C GLN A 153 2.13 -1.60 5.98
N THR A 154 2.00 -0.58 6.82
CA THR A 154 1.58 0.78 6.46
C THR A 154 2.70 1.81 6.52
N GLY A 155 3.97 1.37 6.60
CA GLY A 155 5.15 2.23 6.61
C GLY A 155 6.42 1.45 6.25
N ASP A 156 7.57 2.13 6.22
CA ASP A 156 8.86 1.55 5.85
C ASP A 156 9.59 0.87 7.04
N GLY A 157 9.12 1.09 8.26
CA GLY A 157 9.68 0.49 9.48
C GLY A 157 9.00 -0.84 9.85
N ILE A 158 9.74 -1.74 10.50
CA ILE A 158 9.26 -3.05 10.96
C ILE A 158 8.00 -2.95 11.84
N SER A 159 7.88 -1.88 12.63
CA SER A 159 6.76 -1.65 13.56
C SER A 159 5.61 -0.84 12.96
N ASP A 160 5.74 -0.40 11.72
CA ASP A 160 4.74 0.43 11.04
C ASP A 160 3.62 -0.44 10.45
N THR A 161 2.98 -1.21 11.32
CA THR A 161 1.88 -2.09 10.97
C THR A 161 0.56 -1.56 11.52
N ASN A 162 -0.54 -1.83 10.81
CA ASN A 162 -1.88 -1.61 11.29
C ASN A 162 -2.67 -2.94 11.23
N SER A 163 -3.17 -3.38 12.38
CA SER A 163 -3.95 -4.60 12.48
C SER A 163 -5.43 -4.24 12.53
N VAL A 164 -6.19 -4.84 11.64
CA VAL A 164 -7.63 -4.65 11.50
C VAL A 164 -8.33 -5.96 11.74
N ASN A 165 -9.36 -5.93 12.60
CA ASN A 165 -10.20 -7.06 12.85
C ASN A 165 -11.47 -6.96 12.00
N LEU A 166 -11.72 -7.96 11.14
CA LEU A 166 -12.98 -8.14 10.43
C LEU A 166 -13.74 -9.29 11.11
N PRO A 167 -14.81 -8.98 11.86
CA PRO A 167 -15.59 -10.02 12.52
C PRO A 167 -16.26 -10.95 11.52
N ALA A 168 -16.40 -12.22 11.89
CA ALA A 168 -17.19 -13.16 11.10
C ALA A 168 -18.68 -12.81 11.17
N VAL A 169 -19.38 -12.96 10.05
CA VAL A 169 -20.80 -12.58 9.92
C VAL A 169 -21.68 -13.76 9.46
N SER A 170 -21.26 -14.97 9.78
CA SER A 170 -22.15 -16.13 9.61
C SER A 170 -23.38 -16.03 10.53
N THR A 171 -24.45 -16.71 10.19
CA THR A 171 -25.66 -16.76 11.02
C THR A 171 -25.37 -17.26 12.43
N GLY A 172 -24.46 -18.22 12.59
CA GLY A 172 -24.00 -18.70 13.89
C GLY A 172 -23.38 -17.61 14.74
N GLN A 173 -22.57 -16.74 14.14
CA GLN A 173 -21.92 -15.63 14.84
C GLN A 173 -22.91 -14.52 15.19
N LEU A 174 -23.72 -14.10 14.22
CA LEU A 174 -24.64 -12.96 14.39
C LEU A 174 -25.80 -13.28 15.38
N PHE A 175 -26.24 -14.52 15.46
CA PHE A 175 -27.41 -14.88 16.27
C PHE A 175 -27.07 -15.59 17.57
N ASN A 176 -25.90 -16.17 17.73
CA ASN A 176 -25.60 -17.00 18.90
C ASN A 176 -24.11 -16.99 19.32
N ASP A 177 -23.41 -15.93 19.02
CA ASP A 177 -21.97 -15.78 19.36
C ASP A 177 -21.13 -17.02 18.95
N GLY A 178 -21.47 -17.62 17.80
CA GLY A 178 -20.78 -18.79 17.25
C GLY A 178 -21.09 -20.14 17.93
N SER A 179 -22.02 -20.20 18.86
CA SER A 179 -22.43 -21.44 19.50
C SER A 179 -23.70 -22.02 18.86
N ALA A 180 -23.80 -23.36 18.76
CA ALA A 180 -25.09 -23.99 18.46
C ALA A 180 -26.04 -23.79 19.63
N GLY A 181 -27.28 -23.46 19.35
CA GLY A 181 -28.25 -23.23 20.41
C GLY A 181 -29.67 -23.07 19.96
N THR A 182 -30.58 -23.05 20.91
CA THR A 182 -31.98 -22.74 20.69
C THR A 182 -32.16 -21.26 20.86
N LEU A 183 -32.39 -20.53 19.75
CA LEU A 183 -32.71 -19.08 19.79
C LEU A 183 -34.05 -18.85 20.45
N GLN A 184 -35.02 -19.70 20.06
CA GLN A 184 -36.36 -19.75 20.63
C GLN A 184 -36.84 -21.20 20.64
N THR A 185 -37.85 -21.53 21.47
CA THR A 185 -38.52 -22.82 21.36
C THR A 185 -38.95 -23.06 19.92
N ASN A 186 -38.53 -24.13 19.28
CA ASN A 186 -38.81 -24.49 17.88
C ASN A 186 -38.07 -23.64 16.80
N ILE A 187 -37.14 -22.74 17.17
CA ILE A 187 -36.24 -22.06 16.25
C ILE A 187 -34.83 -22.30 16.77
N THR A 188 -34.04 -23.05 16.04
CA THR A 188 -32.69 -23.45 16.44
C THR A 188 -31.68 -23.07 15.40
N ILE A 189 -30.46 -22.82 15.82
CA ILE A 189 -29.28 -22.79 14.96
C ILE A 189 -28.47 -24.02 15.27
N SER A 190 -28.29 -24.89 14.26
CA SER A 190 -27.37 -26.01 14.37
C SER A 190 -25.96 -25.56 14.01
N ALA A 191 -24.96 -25.91 14.81
CA ALA A 191 -23.58 -25.75 14.38
C ALA A 191 -23.30 -26.73 13.23
N VAL A 192 -23.06 -26.21 12.05
CA VAL A 192 -22.52 -27.02 10.94
C VAL A 192 -21.02 -27.16 11.18
N ASN A 193 -20.66 -28.30 11.80
CA ASN A 193 -19.27 -28.68 12.00
C ASN A 193 -18.54 -28.86 10.67
N ASN A 194 -17.66 -27.95 10.31
CA ASN A 194 -16.68 -28.17 9.26
C ASN A 194 -15.33 -28.61 9.85
N GLY A 195 -15.38 -29.62 10.72
CA GLY A 195 -14.23 -30.42 11.16
C GLY A 195 -13.21 -29.81 12.11
N SER A 196 -13.17 -28.49 12.30
CA SER A 196 -12.12 -27.87 13.14
C SER A 196 -12.56 -26.66 13.98
N ASP A 197 -13.70 -26.02 13.69
CA ASP A 197 -14.25 -24.94 14.51
C ASP A 197 -15.78 -24.97 14.53
N PRO A 198 -16.40 -25.25 15.69
CA PRO A 198 -17.86 -25.30 15.83
C PRO A 198 -18.56 -23.94 15.73
N LYS A 199 -17.80 -22.84 15.65
CA LYS A 199 -18.33 -21.46 15.69
C LYS A 199 -18.74 -20.88 14.34
N VAL A 200 -18.53 -21.59 13.23
CA VAL A 200 -18.38 -20.94 11.93
C VAL A 200 -19.65 -20.87 11.09
N ARG A 201 -20.62 -21.74 11.28
CA ARG A 201 -21.85 -21.72 10.48
C ARG A 201 -23.01 -22.22 11.33
N GLY A 202 -24.07 -21.42 11.39
CA GLY A 202 -25.35 -21.88 11.90
C GLY A 202 -26.31 -22.08 10.74
N GLU A 203 -26.91 -23.27 10.64
CA GLU A 203 -28.12 -23.44 9.81
C GLU A 203 -29.33 -23.16 10.67
N PHE A 204 -30.21 -22.28 10.20
CA PHE A 204 -31.52 -22.14 10.83
C PHE A 204 -32.34 -23.39 10.60
N THR A 205 -33.00 -23.86 11.66
CA THR A 205 -34.00 -24.88 11.56
C THR A 205 -35.24 -24.41 12.31
N ILE A 206 -36.32 -24.21 11.57
CA ILE A 206 -37.61 -23.76 12.09
C ILE A 206 -38.55 -24.95 12.11
N SER A 207 -38.92 -25.42 13.31
CA SER A 207 -39.79 -26.55 13.50
C SER A 207 -41.19 -26.28 12.91
N THR A 208 -41.81 -27.31 12.36
CA THR A 208 -43.21 -27.29 11.94
C THR A 208 -44.18 -26.88 13.06
N SER A 209 -43.73 -26.98 14.30
CA SER A 209 -44.51 -26.59 15.50
C SER A 209 -44.23 -25.13 15.95
N ALA A 210 -43.51 -24.34 15.16
CA ALA A 210 -43.25 -22.95 15.50
C ALA A 210 -44.52 -22.12 15.51
N THR A 211 -44.76 -21.44 16.63
CA THR A 211 -45.93 -20.61 16.88
C THR A 211 -45.70 -19.15 16.53
N ALA A 212 -46.77 -18.35 16.44
CA ALA A 212 -46.68 -16.92 16.28
C ALA A 212 -45.81 -16.25 17.37
N ALA A 213 -45.89 -16.74 18.60
CA ALA A 213 -45.08 -16.24 19.73
C ALA A 213 -43.59 -16.54 19.54
N ASN A 214 -43.21 -17.67 18.94
CA ASN A 214 -41.82 -17.98 18.66
C ASN A 214 -41.23 -16.99 17.65
N PHE A 215 -41.95 -16.66 16.58
CA PHE A 215 -41.53 -15.65 15.61
C PHE A 215 -41.49 -14.25 16.20
N SER A 216 -42.45 -13.89 17.07
CA SER A 216 -42.41 -12.60 17.79
C SER A 216 -41.15 -12.44 18.65
N SER A 217 -40.74 -13.51 19.33
CA SER A 217 -39.50 -13.50 20.09
C SER A 217 -38.25 -13.55 19.19
N PHE A 218 -38.32 -14.24 18.06
CA PHE A 218 -37.23 -14.31 17.08
C PHE A 218 -36.92 -12.94 16.45
N ILE A 219 -37.91 -12.05 16.31
CA ILE A 219 -37.68 -10.67 15.87
C ILE A 219 -36.64 -9.97 16.76
N THR A 220 -36.67 -10.22 18.08
CA THR A 220 -35.68 -9.64 18.99
C THR A 220 -34.25 -10.13 18.70
N ASN A 221 -34.11 -11.39 18.31
CA ASN A 221 -32.80 -11.94 17.92
C ASN A 221 -32.31 -11.29 16.61
N ILE A 222 -33.21 -11.09 15.64
CA ILE A 222 -32.87 -10.40 14.39
C ILE A 222 -32.45 -8.95 14.66
N ASP A 223 -33.17 -8.24 15.55
CA ASP A 223 -32.81 -6.87 15.95
C ASP A 223 -31.43 -6.80 16.61
N SER A 224 -31.08 -7.81 17.40
CA SER A 224 -29.74 -7.94 17.99
C SER A 224 -28.69 -8.15 16.92
N ALA A 225 -28.92 -9.05 15.94
CA ALA A 225 -28.03 -9.30 14.82
C ALA A 225 -27.84 -8.05 13.94
N ILE A 226 -28.91 -7.29 13.66
CA ILE A 226 -28.86 -6.02 12.95
C ILE A 226 -28.01 -5.00 13.73
N THR A 227 -28.17 -4.93 15.05
CA THR A 227 -27.40 -4.02 15.89
C THR A 227 -25.91 -4.37 15.89
N GLU A 228 -25.59 -5.64 15.95
CA GLU A 228 -24.22 -6.14 15.91
C GLU A 228 -23.57 -5.87 14.55
N LEU A 229 -24.26 -6.17 13.47
CA LEU A 229 -23.77 -5.90 12.10
C LEU A 229 -23.56 -4.39 11.87
N ASN A 230 -24.45 -3.53 12.38
CA ASN A 230 -24.23 -2.07 12.37
C ASN A 230 -22.97 -1.67 13.15
N GLY A 231 -22.66 -2.34 14.26
CA GLY A 231 -21.43 -2.15 15.01
C GLY A 231 -20.19 -2.51 14.18
N TYR A 232 -20.26 -3.59 13.42
CA TYR A 232 -19.20 -4.02 12.51
C TYR A 232 -18.99 -3.03 11.35
N MET A 233 -20.08 -2.56 10.72
CA MET A 233 -20.02 -1.54 9.66
C MET A 233 -19.44 -0.22 10.18
N ASN A 234 -19.83 0.23 11.37
CA ASN A 234 -19.26 1.42 11.99
C ASN A 234 -17.75 1.27 12.24
N SER A 235 -17.33 0.12 12.78
CA SER A 235 -15.91 -0.19 13.02
C SER A 235 -15.12 -0.20 11.71
N LEU A 236 -15.70 -0.78 10.65
CA LEU A 236 -15.11 -0.81 9.32
C LEU A 236 -14.94 0.60 8.74
N GLY A 237 -15.96 1.46 8.86
CA GLY A 237 -15.90 2.86 8.42
C GLY A 237 -14.82 3.68 9.14
N ILE A 238 -14.60 3.44 10.43
CA ILE A 238 -13.49 4.05 11.19
C ILE A 238 -12.13 3.60 10.63
N VAL A 239 -12.00 2.32 10.32
CA VAL A 239 -10.77 1.75 9.74
C VAL A 239 -10.51 2.30 8.35
N GLN A 240 -11.53 2.36 7.47
CA GLN A 240 -11.42 2.95 6.14
C GLN A 240 -10.95 4.41 6.20
N ASN A 241 -11.50 5.20 7.12
CA ASN A 241 -11.07 6.58 7.33
C ASN A 241 -9.62 6.68 7.82
N THR A 242 -9.21 5.77 8.72
CA THR A 242 -7.82 5.69 9.19
C THR A 242 -6.87 5.35 8.05
N PHE A 243 -7.23 4.39 7.19
CA PHE A 243 -6.42 4.01 6.03
C PHE A 243 -6.36 5.13 4.98
N SER A 244 -7.46 5.82 4.72
CA SER A 244 -7.49 7.00 3.83
C SER A 244 -6.57 8.12 4.34
N THR A 245 -6.60 8.40 5.63
CA THR A 245 -5.69 9.37 6.26
C THR A 245 -4.23 8.91 6.17
N LYS A 246 -3.97 7.62 6.37
CA LYS A 246 -2.63 7.04 6.25
C LYS A 246 -2.13 7.12 4.81
N GLN A 247 -2.98 6.84 3.81
CA GLN A 247 -2.68 6.99 2.39
C GLN A 247 -2.23 8.41 2.06
N PHE A 248 -2.96 9.42 2.52
CA PHE A 248 -2.59 10.82 2.33
C PHE A 248 -1.25 11.17 3.00
N SER A 249 -1.02 10.71 4.22
CA SER A 249 0.23 10.92 4.96
C SER A 249 1.43 10.27 4.26
N LEU A 250 1.26 9.06 3.70
CA LEU A 250 2.30 8.37 2.93
C LEU A 250 2.64 9.13 1.65
N LEU A 251 1.64 9.60 0.90
CA LEU A 251 1.85 10.42 -0.30
C LEU A 251 2.62 11.69 0.03
N GLN A 252 2.26 12.39 1.10
CA GLN A 252 2.99 13.58 1.55
C GLN A 252 4.44 13.26 1.93
N SER A 253 4.66 12.15 2.64
CA SER A 253 6.01 11.71 3.04
C SER A 253 6.87 11.37 1.82
N ILE A 254 6.31 10.66 0.83
CA ILE A 254 6.98 10.33 -0.44
C ILE A 254 7.39 11.62 -1.18
N ASN A 255 6.49 12.60 -1.26
CA ASN A 255 6.76 13.87 -1.92
C ASN A 255 7.90 14.63 -1.23
N VAL A 256 7.85 14.76 0.10
CA VAL A 256 8.89 15.44 0.89
C VAL A 256 10.25 14.74 0.75
N HIS A 257 10.30 13.41 0.83
CA HIS A 257 11.54 12.66 0.67
C HIS A 257 12.08 12.73 -0.77
N THR A 258 11.19 12.80 -1.76
CA THR A 258 11.57 12.99 -3.17
C THR A 258 12.16 14.38 -3.38
N GLU A 259 11.57 15.42 -2.82
CA GLU A 259 12.08 16.79 -2.86
C GLU A 259 13.46 16.90 -2.18
N ILE A 260 13.62 16.33 -0.99
CA ILE A 260 14.92 16.31 -0.30
C ILE A 260 15.97 15.60 -1.15
N ARG A 261 15.62 14.46 -1.78
CA ARG A 261 16.53 13.72 -2.66
C ARG A 261 16.90 14.54 -3.89
N SER A 262 15.93 15.24 -4.50
CA SER A 262 16.14 16.13 -5.63
C SER A 262 17.09 17.29 -5.25
N ASN A 263 16.81 17.97 -4.15
CA ASN A 263 17.67 19.05 -3.64
C ASN A 263 19.11 18.57 -3.33
N THR A 264 19.29 17.30 -2.97
CA THR A 264 20.61 16.73 -2.69
C THR A 264 21.36 16.35 -3.98
N LEU A 265 20.68 15.80 -4.97
CA LEU A 265 21.32 15.23 -6.15
C LEU A 265 21.28 16.10 -7.39
N ASP A 266 20.25 16.94 -7.58
CA ASP A 266 20.01 17.60 -8.84
C ASP A 266 20.97 18.78 -9.02
N ALA A 267 21.32 19.06 -10.28
CA ALA A 267 22.19 20.13 -10.68
C ALA A 267 21.39 21.36 -11.14
N ASP A 268 21.89 22.54 -10.83
CA ASP A 268 21.45 23.77 -11.49
C ASP A 268 22.00 23.82 -12.92
N LEU A 269 21.13 23.46 -13.87
CA LEU A 269 21.49 23.38 -15.28
C LEU A 269 22.00 24.70 -15.86
N ALA A 270 21.55 25.86 -15.36
CA ALA A 270 22.01 27.16 -15.83
C ALA A 270 23.46 27.41 -15.38
N LYS A 271 23.77 27.05 -14.16
CA LYS A 271 25.13 27.11 -13.62
C LYS A 271 26.08 26.16 -14.33
N GLU A 272 25.66 24.89 -14.52
CA GLU A 272 26.48 23.89 -15.21
C GLU A 272 26.71 24.24 -16.68
N GLN A 273 25.71 24.84 -17.37
CA GLN A 273 25.89 25.32 -18.73
C GLN A 273 26.87 26.49 -18.83
N SER A 274 26.83 27.43 -17.91
CA SER A 274 27.78 28.53 -17.82
C SER A 274 29.22 28.01 -17.60
N GLU A 275 29.37 27.01 -16.71
CA GLU A 275 30.64 26.35 -16.44
C GLU A 275 31.15 25.58 -17.67
N ASN A 276 30.29 24.89 -18.41
CA ASN A 276 30.66 24.20 -19.64
C ASN A 276 31.19 25.19 -20.70
N ILE A 277 30.56 26.38 -20.89
CA ILE A 277 31.02 27.40 -21.78
C ILE A 277 32.41 27.93 -21.35
N ARG A 278 32.57 28.19 -20.04
CA ARG A 278 33.87 28.62 -19.47
C ARG A 278 34.96 27.59 -19.74
N LEU A 279 34.68 26.32 -19.53
CA LEU A 279 35.63 25.21 -19.77
C LEU A 279 35.93 25.03 -21.25
N GLN A 280 34.97 25.25 -22.14
CA GLN A 280 35.22 25.27 -23.60
C GLN A 280 36.21 26.37 -24.03
N ILE A 281 36.05 27.57 -23.45
CA ILE A 281 36.98 28.67 -23.69
C ILE A 281 38.38 28.31 -23.15
N LEU A 282 38.44 27.80 -21.90
CA LEU A 282 39.70 27.38 -21.32
C LEU A 282 40.38 26.25 -22.08
N GLN A 283 39.62 25.31 -22.65
CA GLN A 283 40.16 24.25 -23.49
C GLN A 283 40.81 24.82 -24.75
N LYS A 284 40.12 25.74 -25.46
CA LYS A 284 40.68 26.40 -26.65
C LYS A 284 41.97 27.17 -26.29
N THR A 285 41.99 27.87 -25.15
CA THR A 285 43.15 28.59 -24.66
C THR A 285 44.32 27.66 -24.28
N ALA A 286 44.02 26.53 -23.61
CA ALA A 286 45.03 25.54 -23.26
C ALA A 286 45.64 24.86 -24.48
N VAL A 287 44.85 24.57 -25.51
CA VAL A 287 45.36 24.05 -26.79
C VAL A 287 46.27 25.07 -27.49
N ALA A 288 45.89 26.38 -27.49
CA ALA A 288 46.72 27.41 -28.03
C ALA A 288 48.05 27.59 -27.25
N ALA A 289 47.98 27.51 -25.94
CA ALA A 289 49.17 27.55 -25.03
C ALA A 289 50.11 26.34 -25.31
N LEU A 290 49.53 25.14 -25.45
CA LEU A 290 50.32 23.96 -25.80
C LEU A 290 51.00 24.08 -27.16
N ALA A 291 50.25 24.60 -28.19
CA ALA A 291 50.83 24.85 -29.50
C ALA A 291 52.00 25.86 -29.41
N GLN A 292 51.84 26.94 -28.60
CA GLN A 292 52.90 27.92 -28.40
C GLN A 292 54.11 27.33 -27.67
N ALA A 293 53.90 26.49 -26.63
CA ALA A 293 54.97 25.78 -25.91
C ALA A 293 55.78 24.88 -26.83
N ASN A 294 55.12 24.21 -27.81
CA ASN A 294 55.78 23.36 -28.76
C ASN A 294 56.60 24.09 -29.82
N LEU A 295 56.31 25.39 -30.05
CA LEU A 295 57.06 26.24 -30.99
C LEU A 295 58.33 26.88 -30.38
N GLN A 296 58.39 27.01 -29.03
CA GLN A 296 59.51 27.63 -28.34
C GLN A 296 60.88 27.01 -28.65
N PRO A 297 61.06 25.65 -28.75
CA PRO A 297 62.35 25.06 -29.09
C PRO A 297 62.91 25.53 -30.43
N GLY A 298 62.02 25.69 -31.43
CA GLY A 298 62.41 26.10 -32.78
C GLY A 298 62.91 27.54 -32.82
N VAL A 299 62.32 28.42 -32.03
CA VAL A 299 62.74 29.85 -31.93
C VAL A 299 64.11 29.95 -31.28
N ILE A 300 64.39 29.21 -30.22
CA ILE A 300 65.69 29.21 -29.55
C ILE A 300 66.78 28.67 -30.51
N LEU A 301 66.47 27.62 -31.29
CA LEU A 301 67.42 27.11 -32.29
C LEU A 301 67.75 28.11 -33.41
N SER A 302 66.81 29.00 -33.75
CA SER A 302 67.00 30.03 -34.76
C SER A 302 67.90 31.18 -34.29
N PHE A 303 68.06 31.41 -32.97
CA PHE A 303 68.96 32.40 -32.38
C PHE A 303 70.39 31.89 -32.19
N ILE A 304 70.61 30.55 -32.32
CA ILE A 304 71.95 29.91 -32.13
C ILE A 304 72.60 29.66 -33.49
N LYS A 305 71.90 29.84 -34.58
CA LYS A 305 72.44 29.84 -35.97
C LYS A 305 72.83 31.24 -36.38
#